data_ea0a8875a22c8e6bfb9ed87bac33529b
#
_entry.id   ea0a8875a22c8e6bfb9ed87bac33529b
#
_cell.length_a   1.000
_cell.length_b   1.000
_cell.length_c   1.000
_cell.angle_alpha   90.00
_cell.angle_beta   90.00
_cell.angle_gamma   90.00
#
_symmetry.space_group_name_H-M   'P 1'
#
loop_
_entity.id
_entity.type
_entity.pdbx_description
1 polymer ?
#
loop_
_entity_poly.entity_id
_entity_poly.type
_entity_poly.pdbx_seq_one_letter_code
_entity_poly.pdbx_strand_id
1 'polypeptide(L)'
;SEMCIRDRFKGFYMADQIGLDRIKKINFIDSSSTAIDFKLYLHRHWDPNAMELPQFIKEHNLFDRYKSHDGGTQLIPGTDATLETMWQKELSYWDSYDHFKDVYTRIVKKHHKMIMYHCDILNNWDLLKHIIDDQTDDKKVLWTSNIWYNPYLPLYMSEPDIRSRYIEWANKVPSISGLEVYGKNPKGNEVIIGASNQKLLDFYSKTSS
;
A
#
# COMPACT_ATOMS: atom_id res chain seq x y z
N SER A 1 13.61 -5.21 -3.71
CA SER A 1 12.93 -4.90 -2.43
C SER A 1 12.82 -3.40 -2.13
N GLU A 2 12.53 -2.59 -3.14
CA GLU A 2 12.31 -1.15 -2.95
C GLU A 2 10.91 -0.82 -2.40
N MET A 3 10.15 -1.85 -1.99
CA MET A 3 8.73 -1.72 -1.69
C MET A 3 8.38 -1.00 -0.38
N CYS A 4 9.24 -1.07 0.62
CA CYS A 4 8.76 -0.79 1.96
C CYS A 4 8.67 0.68 2.37
N ILE A 5 9.52 1.55 1.86
CA ILE A 5 9.39 2.98 2.12
C ILE A 5 8.54 3.67 1.05
N ARG A 6 8.73 3.33 -0.22
CA ARG A 6 8.02 3.94 -1.35
C ARG A 6 6.50 3.81 -1.32
N ASP A 7 5.97 2.70 -0.83
CA ASP A 7 4.52 2.46 -0.83
C ASP A 7 3.86 2.70 0.54
N ARG A 8 4.64 3.04 1.59
CA ARG A 8 4.11 3.22 2.94
C ARG A 8 3.17 4.38 3.09
N PHE A 9 3.52 5.49 2.49
CA PHE A 9 2.74 6.72 2.60
C PHE A 9 1.89 7.00 1.37
N LYS A 10 1.95 6.13 0.36
CA LYS A 10 1.16 6.30 -0.85
C LYS A 10 -0.34 6.26 -0.59
N GLY A 11 -0.79 5.43 0.32
CA GLY A 11 -2.17 5.45 0.78
C GLY A 11 -2.55 6.80 1.42
N PHE A 12 -1.61 7.45 2.09
CA PHE A 12 -1.81 8.79 2.67
C PHE A 12 -1.85 9.87 1.58
N TYR A 13 -0.94 9.78 0.59
CA TYR A 13 -0.98 10.65 -0.57
C TYR A 13 -2.29 10.52 -1.35
N MET A 14 -2.76 9.29 -1.58
CA MET A 14 -4.06 9.04 -2.21
C MET A 14 -5.21 9.64 -1.39
N ALA A 15 -5.17 9.48 -0.07
CA ALA A 15 -6.16 10.04 0.82
C ALA A 15 -6.19 11.58 0.76
N ASP A 16 -5.03 12.20 0.66
CA ASP A 16 -4.89 13.64 0.47
C ASP A 16 -5.51 14.09 -0.86
N GLN A 17 -5.19 13.42 -1.98
CA GLN A 17 -5.75 13.73 -3.31
C GLN A 17 -7.28 13.56 -3.37
N ILE A 18 -7.84 12.62 -2.63
CA ILE A 18 -9.31 12.45 -2.51
C ILE A 18 -9.92 13.56 -1.64
N GLY A 19 -9.16 14.13 -0.74
CA GLY A 19 -9.56 15.11 0.26
C GLY A 19 -9.87 14.45 1.61
N LEU A 20 -9.02 14.70 2.59
CA LEU A 20 -9.07 14.04 3.91
C LEU A 20 -10.43 14.19 4.61
N ASP A 21 -11.10 15.32 4.45
CA ASP A 21 -12.41 15.59 5.07
C ASP A 21 -13.53 14.70 4.50
N ARG A 22 -13.30 14.09 3.35
CA ARG A 22 -14.24 13.17 2.68
C ARG A 22 -14.02 11.71 3.06
N ILE A 23 -12.91 11.41 3.76
CA ILE A 23 -12.54 10.06 4.13
C ILE A 23 -12.99 9.77 5.56
N LYS A 24 -13.78 8.73 5.73
CA LYS A 24 -14.27 8.30 7.04
C LYS A 24 -13.42 7.20 7.66
N LYS A 25 -12.79 6.38 6.83
CA LYS A 25 -12.04 5.20 7.28
C LYS A 25 -10.93 4.85 6.29
N ILE A 26 -9.78 4.43 6.79
CA ILE A 26 -8.67 3.92 6.00
C ILE A 26 -8.33 2.52 6.50
N ASN A 27 -8.32 1.56 5.59
CA ASN A 27 -7.90 0.19 5.87
C ASN A 27 -6.56 -0.08 5.18
N PHE A 28 -5.59 -0.55 5.95
CA PHE A 28 -4.33 -1.07 5.43
C PHE A 28 -4.38 -2.59 5.41
N ILE A 29 -4.03 -3.17 4.27
CA ILE A 29 -4.02 -4.61 4.07
C ILE A 29 -2.61 -4.99 3.62
N ASP A 30 -2.02 -5.97 4.28
CA ASP A 30 -0.69 -6.45 3.95
C ASP A 30 -0.60 -7.96 4.21
N SER A 31 0.14 -8.66 3.36
CA SER A 31 0.41 -10.10 3.55
C SER A 31 1.54 -10.36 4.53
N SER A 32 2.31 -9.36 4.92
CA SER A 32 3.40 -9.47 5.88
C SER A 32 2.98 -8.95 7.25
N SER A 33 2.97 -9.83 8.24
CA SER A 33 2.73 -9.48 9.63
C SER A 33 3.79 -8.51 10.17
N THR A 34 5.03 -8.68 9.76
CA THR A 34 6.16 -7.81 10.11
C THR A 34 5.97 -6.40 9.54
N ALA A 35 5.48 -6.29 8.30
CA ALA A 35 5.18 -5.00 7.69
C ALA A 35 4.04 -4.26 8.42
N ILE A 36 3.02 -5.00 8.86
CA ILE A 36 1.93 -4.46 9.67
C ILE A 36 2.45 -3.99 11.03
N ASP A 37 3.25 -4.81 11.73
CA ASP A 37 3.83 -4.43 13.03
C ASP A 37 4.70 -3.17 12.91
N PHE A 38 5.50 -3.07 11.85
CA PHE A 38 6.28 -1.86 11.61
C PHE A 38 5.40 -0.61 11.38
N LYS A 39 4.35 -0.72 10.56
CA LYS A 39 3.40 0.39 10.35
C LYS A 39 2.74 0.80 11.66
N LEU A 40 2.27 -0.18 12.44
CA LEU A 40 1.68 0.07 13.77
C LEU A 40 2.67 0.74 14.72
N TYR A 41 3.94 0.31 14.70
CA TYR A 41 4.99 0.91 15.50
C TYR A 41 5.20 2.38 15.12
N LEU A 42 5.30 2.70 13.82
CA LEU A 42 5.41 4.07 13.34
C LEU A 42 4.22 4.91 13.79
N HIS A 43 3.00 4.42 13.61
CA HIS A 43 1.80 5.17 13.96
C HIS A 43 1.68 5.47 15.46
N ARG A 44 2.24 4.62 16.31
CA ARG A 44 2.20 4.79 17.76
C ARG A 44 3.31 5.68 18.29
N HIS A 45 4.49 5.66 17.66
CA HIS A 45 5.70 6.17 18.27
C HIS A 45 6.38 7.28 17.48
N TRP A 46 6.16 7.36 16.17
CA TRP A 46 6.78 8.37 15.34
C TRP A 46 5.94 9.64 15.29
N ASP A 47 6.61 10.77 15.56
CA ASP A 47 6.07 12.10 15.32
C ASP A 47 6.90 12.82 14.25
N PRO A 48 6.37 13.02 13.06
CA PRO A 48 7.10 13.69 11.99
C PRO A 48 7.38 15.17 12.28
N ASN A 49 6.72 15.76 13.27
CA ASN A 49 7.02 17.13 13.72
C ASN A 49 8.24 17.19 14.66
N ALA A 50 8.57 16.09 15.31
CA ALA A 50 9.72 16.00 16.20
C ALA A 50 11.00 15.60 15.46
N MET A 51 10.90 14.66 14.51
CA MET A 51 12.06 14.19 13.75
C MET A 51 11.64 13.52 12.43
N GLU A 52 12.54 13.50 11.45
CA GLU A 52 12.35 12.78 10.20
C GLU A 52 12.42 11.27 10.39
N LEU A 53 11.80 10.53 9.45
CA LEU A 53 11.73 9.07 9.53
C LEU A 53 13.09 8.37 9.57
N PRO A 54 14.12 8.75 8.79
CA PRO A 54 15.44 8.14 8.88
C PRO A 54 16.06 8.25 10.27
N GLN A 55 15.96 9.43 10.88
CA GLN A 55 16.46 9.65 12.24
C GLN A 55 15.69 8.78 13.25
N PHE A 56 14.36 8.76 13.17
CA PHE A 56 13.54 7.92 14.04
C PHE A 56 13.90 6.44 13.95
N ILE A 57 14.12 5.92 12.73
CA ILE A 57 14.52 4.53 12.52
C ILE A 57 15.85 4.21 13.21
N LYS A 58 16.82 5.15 13.15
CA LYS A 58 18.13 4.99 13.77
C LYS A 58 18.02 5.03 15.30
N GLU A 59 17.38 6.04 15.85
CA GLU A 59 17.27 6.26 17.31
C GLU A 59 16.52 5.11 18.00
N HIS A 60 15.55 4.50 17.31
CA HIS A 60 14.79 3.37 17.83
C HIS A 60 15.35 1.99 17.45
N ASN A 61 16.54 1.96 16.82
CA ASN A 61 17.19 0.73 16.36
C ASN A 61 16.26 -0.19 15.52
N LEU A 62 15.47 0.41 14.64
CA LEU A 62 14.47 -0.35 13.88
C LEU A 62 15.09 -1.17 12.74
N PHE A 63 16.33 -0.92 12.35
CA PHE A 63 17.04 -1.72 11.37
C PHE A 63 17.12 -3.20 11.77
N ASP A 64 17.51 -3.46 13.01
CA ASP A 64 17.65 -4.84 13.48
C ASP A 64 16.31 -5.51 13.69
N ARG A 65 15.33 -4.77 14.17
CA ARG A 65 13.99 -5.29 14.43
C ARG A 65 13.21 -5.60 13.17
N TYR A 66 13.36 -4.78 12.12
CA TYR A 66 12.56 -4.84 10.90
C TYR A 66 13.40 -4.99 9.63
N LYS A 67 14.58 -5.60 9.70
CA LYS A 67 15.46 -5.78 8.55
C LYS A 67 14.88 -6.65 7.45
N SER A 68 14.03 -7.60 7.81
CA SER A 68 13.36 -8.46 6.85
C SER A 68 11.88 -8.64 7.21
N HIS A 69 11.07 -8.99 6.26
CA HIS A 69 9.71 -9.42 6.50
C HIS A 69 9.52 -10.91 6.08
N ASP A 70 8.33 -11.42 6.29
CA ASP A 70 8.01 -12.86 6.21
C ASP A 70 8.40 -13.51 4.86
N GLY A 71 8.56 -12.73 3.79
CA GLY A 71 9.04 -13.21 2.49
C GLY A 71 10.56 -13.13 2.29
N GLY A 72 11.36 -12.83 3.33
CA GLY A 72 12.81 -12.72 3.25
C GLY A 72 13.34 -11.46 2.56
N THR A 73 12.47 -10.54 2.15
CA THR A 73 12.86 -9.25 1.57
C THR A 73 13.09 -8.20 2.66
N GLN A 74 13.95 -7.23 2.37
CA GLN A 74 14.22 -6.18 3.34
C GLN A 74 13.04 -5.23 3.50
N LEU A 75 12.60 -5.03 4.73
CA LEU A 75 11.56 -4.07 5.08
C LEU A 75 12.12 -2.65 5.24
N ILE A 76 13.32 -2.55 5.76
CA ILE A 76 14.08 -1.30 5.86
C ILE A 76 15.38 -1.48 5.08
N PRO A 77 15.81 -0.50 4.26
CA PRO A 77 17.08 -0.57 3.54
C PRO A 77 18.26 -0.81 4.48
N GLY A 78 19.20 -1.64 4.05
CA GLY A 78 20.30 -2.10 4.91
C GLY A 78 21.38 -1.06 5.22
N THR A 79 21.30 0.16 4.67
CA THR A 79 22.27 1.22 4.93
C THR A 79 21.59 2.57 5.15
N ASP A 80 22.22 3.42 5.94
CA ASP A 80 21.77 4.80 6.19
C ASP A 80 21.64 5.61 4.91
N ALA A 81 22.61 5.52 4.01
CA ALA A 81 22.59 6.25 2.74
C ALA A 81 21.41 5.82 1.84
N THR A 82 21.09 4.53 1.83
CA THR A 82 19.94 4.02 1.09
C THR A 82 18.63 4.48 1.72
N LEU A 83 18.54 4.48 3.05
CA LEU A 83 17.36 4.94 3.77
C LEU A 83 17.09 6.43 3.51
N GLU A 84 18.13 7.26 3.56
CA GLU A 84 18.03 8.69 3.28
C GLU A 84 17.59 8.95 1.84
N THR A 85 18.22 8.28 0.88
CA THR A 85 17.84 8.39 -0.55
C THR A 85 16.38 8.01 -0.78
N MET A 86 15.92 6.93 -0.15
CA MET A 86 14.52 6.49 -0.26
C MET A 86 13.56 7.46 0.41
N TRP A 87 13.96 8.06 1.52
CA TRP A 87 13.17 9.07 2.19
C TRP A 87 13.02 10.33 1.34
N GLN A 88 14.11 10.85 0.78
CA GLN A 88 14.05 11.99 -0.14
C GLN A 88 13.19 11.71 -1.36
N LYS A 89 13.22 10.49 -1.87
CA LYS A 89 12.36 10.07 -2.97
C LYS A 89 10.88 10.00 -2.55
N GLU A 90 10.58 9.55 -1.35
CA GLU A 90 9.21 9.60 -0.82
C GLU A 90 8.73 11.05 -0.73
N LEU A 91 9.54 11.93 -0.16
CA LEU A 91 9.21 13.35 -0.02
C LEU A 91 9.01 14.04 -1.38
N SER A 92 9.66 13.58 -2.44
CA SER A 92 9.50 14.16 -3.78
C SER A 92 8.10 13.99 -4.38
N TYR A 93 7.25 13.13 -3.81
CA TYR A 93 5.84 13.02 -4.20
C TYR A 93 4.95 14.07 -3.52
N TRP A 94 5.46 14.73 -2.49
CA TRP A 94 4.74 15.70 -1.71
C TRP A 94 5.16 17.12 -2.10
N ASP A 95 4.25 18.08 -2.00
CA ASP A 95 4.57 19.47 -2.30
C ASP A 95 5.65 20.03 -1.38
N SER A 96 5.64 19.56 -0.12
CA SER A 96 6.65 19.89 0.89
C SER A 96 6.63 18.87 2.04
N TYR A 97 7.69 18.86 2.84
CA TYR A 97 7.70 18.07 4.08
C TYR A 97 6.64 18.55 5.07
N ASP A 98 6.33 19.83 5.10
CA ASP A 98 5.27 20.36 5.96
C ASP A 98 3.88 19.85 5.55
N HIS A 99 3.62 19.77 4.25
CA HIS A 99 2.40 19.16 3.73
C HIS A 99 2.31 17.67 4.13
N PHE A 100 3.37 16.92 3.93
CA PHE A 100 3.44 15.52 4.39
C PHE A 100 3.13 15.39 5.88
N LYS A 101 3.74 16.22 6.73
CA LYS A 101 3.53 16.21 8.19
C LYS A 101 2.07 16.48 8.56
N ASP A 102 1.44 17.46 7.92
CA ASP A 102 0.04 17.77 8.14
C ASP A 102 -0.86 16.58 7.82
N VAL A 103 -0.71 16.03 6.61
CA VAL A 103 -1.50 14.87 6.15
C VAL A 103 -1.29 13.66 7.06
N TYR A 104 -0.03 13.32 7.37
CA TYR A 104 0.29 12.21 8.27
C TYR A 104 -0.36 12.40 9.65
N THR A 105 -0.21 13.58 10.23
CA THR A 105 -0.74 13.88 11.56
C THR A 105 -2.27 13.83 11.57
N ARG A 106 -2.92 14.34 10.55
CA ARG A 106 -4.39 14.29 10.43
C ARG A 106 -4.89 12.86 10.31
N ILE A 107 -4.23 12.02 9.51
CA ILE A 107 -4.62 10.62 9.33
C ILE A 107 -4.34 9.81 10.61
N VAL A 108 -3.14 9.90 11.15
CA VAL A 108 -2.70 9.00 12.24
C VAL A 108 -3.22 9.46 13.60
N LYS A 109 -3.21 10.78 13.87
CA LYS A 109 -3.44 11.29 15.22
C LYS A 109 -4.82 11.90 15.46
N LYS A 110 -5.52 12.37 14.43
CA LYS A 110 -6.68 13.23 14.68
C LYS A 110 -8.05 12.70 14.24
N HIS A 111 -8.20 12.01 13.11
CA HIS A 111 -9.52 11.97 12.50
C HIS A 111 -9.94 10.66 11.83
N HIS A 112 -9.05 9.72 11.59
CA HIS A 112 -9.42 8.57 10.79
C HIS A 112 -9.31 7.28 11.59
N LYS A 113 -10.39 6.54 11.58
CA LYS A 113 -10.38 5.18 12.09
C LYS A 113 -9.53 4.34 11.13
N MET A 114 -8.30 4.06 11.54
CA MET A 114 -7.41 3.17 10.80
C MET A 114 -7.53 1.75 11.33
N ILE A 115 -7.64 0.81 10.42
CA ILE A 115 -7.59 -0.61 10.73
C ILE A 115 -6.52 -1.24 9.85
N MET A 116 -5.73 -2.13 10.43
CA MET A 116 -4.74 -2.92 9.70
C MET A 116 -5.15 -4.37 9.68
N TYR A 117 -5.15 -4.95 8.48
CA TYR A 117 -5.52 -6.34 8.25
C TYR A 117 -4.30 -7.12 7.76
N HIS A 118 -3.99 -8.21 8.43
CA HIS A 118 -3.08 -9.22 7.89
C HIS A 118 -3.86 -10.11 6.94
N CYS A 119 -3.65 -9.92 5.65
CA CYS A 119 -4.37 -10.65 4.61
C CYS A 119 -3.52 -10.77 3.35
N ASP A 120 -3.30 -12.00 2.90
CA ASP A 120 -2.79 -12.27 1.57
C ASP A 120 -3.93 -12.16 0.56
N ILE A 121 -4.02 -11.02 -0.09
CA ILE A 121 -5.09 -10.75 -1.04
C ILE A 121 -5.01 -11.57 -2.31
N LEU A 122 -3.87 -12.21 -2.62
CA LEU A 122 -3.73 -13.11 -3.76
C LEU A 122 -4.37 -14.48 -3.48
N ASN A 123 -4.47 -14.86 -2.22
CA ASN A 123 -4.97 -16.16 -1.80
C ASN A 123 -6.27 -16.09 -1.02
N ASN A 124 -6.71 -14.91 -0.59
CA ASN A 124 -7.87 -14.78 0.30
C ASN A 124 -8.83 -13.67 -0.16
N TRP A 125 -9.49 -13.91 -1.27
CA TRP A 125 -10.47 -12.98 -1.85
C TRP A 125 -11.70 -12.79 -0.98
N ASP A 126 -12.13 -13.82 -0.30
CA ASP A 126 -13.33 -13.75 0.52
C ASP A 126 -13.12 -12.82 1.72
N LEU A 127 -11.92 -12.86 2.32
CA LEU A 127 -11.57 -11.92 3.38
C LEU A 127 -11.45 -10.49 2.82
N LEU A 128 -10.80 -10.30 1.67
CA LEU A 128 -10.71 -8.98 1.04
C LEU A 128 -12.11 -8.44 0.71
N LYS A 129 -12.97 -9.27 0.13
CA LYS A 129 -14.35 -8.90 -0.17
C LYS A 129 -15.10 -8.51 1.11
N HIS A 130 -14.97 -9.30 2.16
CA HIS A 130 -15.60 -9.00 3.47
C HIS A 130 -15.10 -7.67 4.04
N ILE A 131 -13.78 -7.40 4.00
CA ILE A 131 -13.20 -6.13 4.46
C ILE A 131 -13.79 -4.94 3.69
N ILE A 132 -14.02 -5.09 2.37
CA ILE A 132 -14.56 -4.03 1.53
C ILE A 132 -16.07 -3.89 1.70
N ASP A 133 -16.82 -4.99 1.78
CA ASP A 133 -18.27 -5.00 1.92
C ASP A 133 -18.73 -4.49 3.29
N ASP A 134 -17.92 -4.71 4.34
CA ASP A 134 -18.20 -4.17 5.69
C ASP A 134 -18.15 -2.63 5.74
N GLN A 135 -17.73 -1.99 4.66
CA GLN A 135 -17.81 -0.56 4.52
C GLN A 135 -19.20 -0.14 4.05
N THR A 136 -19.90 0.59 4.90
CA THR A 136 -21.26 1.10 4.62
C THR A 136 -21.30 2.33 3.72
N ASP A 137 -20.13 2.83 3.31
CA ASP A 137 -20.02 4.04 2.51
C ASP A 137 -20.32 3.78 1.03
N ASP A 138 -20.99 4.74 0.39
CA ASP A 138 -21.40 4.65 -1.02
C ASP A 138 -20.22 4.61 -1.99
N LYS A 139 -19.07 5.18 -1.60
CA LYS A 139 -17.85 5.23 -2.40
C LYS A 139 -16.69 4.60 -1.65
N LYS A 140 -16.06 3.62 -2.30
CA LYS A 140 -14.91 2.89 -1.79
C LYS A 140 -13.75 3.02 -2.77
N VAL A 141 -12.54 3.16 -2.25
CA VAL A 141 -11.33 3.22 -3.05
C VAL A 141 -10.38 2.12 -2.58
N LEU A 142 -9.93 1.29 -3.51
CA LEU A 142 -8.93 0.26 -3.27
C LEU A 142 -7.64 0.61 -4.01
N TRP A 143 -6.55 0.76 -3.27
CA TRP A 143 -5.21 0.87 -3.82
C TRP A 143 -4.51 -0.48 -3.75
N THR A 144 -4.26 -1.10 -4.90
CA THR A 144 -3.61 -2.43 -4.99
C THR A 144 -2.08 -2.35 -5.04
N SER A 145 -1.52 -1.14 -5.07
CA SER A 145 -0.07 -0.94 -5.22
C SER A 145 0.48 -1.67 -6.45
N ASN A 146 1.56 -2.41 -6.27
CA ASN A 146 2.21 -3.21 -7.30
C ASN A 146 1.98 -4.73 -7.12
N ILE A 147 0.89 -5.13 -6.49
CA ILE A 147 0.62 -6.55 -6.18
C ILE A 147 0.77 -7.42 -7.43
N TRP A 148 0.22 -6.95 -8.56
CA TRP A 148 0.28 -7.66 -9.84
C TRP A 148 1.58 -7.45 -10.61
N TYR A 149 2.40 -6.51 -10.18
CA TYR A 149 3.72 -6.21 -10.72
C TYR A 149 4.79 -6.32 -9.63
N ASN A 150 4.76 -7.37 -8.88
CA ASN A 150 5.85 -7.67 -7.96
C ASN A 150 6.91 -8.49 -8.71
N PRO A 151 8.13 -7.98 -8.92
CA PRO A 151 9.18 -8.72 -9.63
C PRO A 151 9.58 -10.03 -8.91
N TYR A 152 9.16 -10.18 -7.66
CA TYR A 152 9.38 -11.40 -6.88
C TYR A 152 8.24 -12.41 -6.98
N LEU A 153 7.06 -12.02 -7.51
CA LEU A 153 5.94 -12.96 -7.70
C LEU A 153 6.34 -14.21 -8.52
N PRO A 154 7.12 -14.10 -9.61
CA PRO A 154 7.58 -15.26 -10.36
C PRO A 154 8.49 -16.22 -9.57
N LEU A 155 9.05 -15.78 -8.43
CA LEU A 155 9.83 -16.67 -7.55
C LEU A 155 8.96 -17.59 -6.70
N TYR A 156 7.69 -17.26 -6.54
CA TYR A 156 6.76 -17.98 -5.66
C TYR A 156 5.58 -18.60 -6.41
N MET A 157 5.32 -18.14 -7.64
CA MET A 157 4.14 -18.51 -8.39
C MET A 157 4.45 -18.50 -9.88
N SER A 158 3.98 -19.49 -10.62
CA SER A 158 4.14 -19.52 -12.09
C SER A 158 3.35 -18.40 -12.77
N GLU A 159 3.80 -17.96 -13.92
CA GLU A 159 3.08 -16.92 -14.70
C GLU A 159 1.62 -17.29 -15.02
N PRO A 160 1.31 -18.55 -15.42
CA PRO A 160 -0.07 -18.99 -15.56
C PRO A 160 -0.91 -18.87 -14.29
N ASP A 161 -0.32 -19.15 -13.13
CA ASP A 161 -1.02 -19.03 -11.83
C ASP A 161 -1.27 -17.56 -11.48
N ILE A 162 -0.30 -16.68 -11.70
CA ILE A 162 -0.47 -15.23 -11.50
C ILE A 162 -1.62 -14.74 -12.37
N ARG A 163 -1.65 -15.13 -13.64
CA ARG A 163 -2.72 -14.77 -14.58
C ARG A 163 -4.08 -15.29 -14.14
N SER A 164 -4.15 -16.55 -13.73
CA SER A 164 -5.39 -17.16 -13.25
C SER A 164 -5.95 -16.40 -12.03
N ARG A 165 -5.11 -16.08 -11.08
CA ARG A 165 -5.50 -15.32 -9.88
C ARG A 165 -5.92 -13.90 -10.20
N TYR A 166 -5.24 -13.24 -11.14
CA TYR A 166 -5.67 -11.93 -11.59
C TYR A 166 -7.06 -11.96 -12.23
N ILE A 167 -7.33 -12.94 -13.07
CA ILE A 167 -8.65 -13.12 -13.69
C ILE A 167 -9.73 -13.37 -12.63
N GLU A 168 -9.44 -14.21 -11.65
CA GLU A 168 -10.34 -14.46 -10.53
C GLU A 168 -10.65 -13.18 -9.74
N TRP A 169 -9.60 -12.42 -9.40
CA TRP A 169 -9.74 -11.12 -8.75
C TRP A 169 -10.56 -10.13 -9.60
N ALA A 170 -10.25 -10.01 -10.89
CA ALA A 170 -10.94 -9.11 -11.80
C ALA A 170 -12.43 -9.46 -11.99
N ASN A 171 -12.81 -10.71 -11.78
CA ASN A 171 -14.21 -11.14 -11.81
C ASN A 171 -14.96 -10.88 -10.49
N LYS A 172 -14.26 -10.91 -9.36
CA LYS A 172 -14.87 -10.77 -8.03
C LYS A 172 -14.95 -9.31 -7.56
N VAL A 173 -13.89 -8.55 -7.75
CA VAL A 173 -13.77 -7.19 -7.20
C VAL A 173 -14.75 -6.19 -7.80
N PRO A 174 -15.01 -6.14 -9.13
CA PRO A 174 -15.97 -5.20 -9.71
C PRO A 174 -17.42 -5.43 -9.31
N SER A 175 -17.74 -6.57 -8.72
CA SER A 175 -19.09 -6.83 -8.20
C SER A 175 -19.42 -6.01 -6.95
N ILE A 176 -18.41 -5.36 -6.35
CA ILE A 176 -18.59 -4.55 -5.15
C ILE A 176 -19.09 -3.16 -5.53
N SER A 177 -20.25 -2.81 -5.05
CA SER A 177 -20.89 -1.53 -5.34
C SER A 177 -20.04 -0.35 -4.83
N GLY A 178 -19.90 0.67 -5.68
CA GLY A 178 -19.21 1.91 -5.34
C GLY A 178 -17.68 1.80 -5.25
N LEU A 179 -17.09 0.65 -5.65
CA LEU A 179 -15.65 0.44 -5.60
C LEU A 179 -14.94 1.02 -6.83
N GLU A 180 -13.95 1.87 -6.58
CA GLU A 180 -12.95 2.29 -7.55
C GLU A 180 -11.60 1.64 -7.22
N VAL A 181 -10.96 1.04 -8.22
CA VAL A 181 -9.67 0.36 -8.04
C VAL A 181 -8.57 1.16 -8.73
N TYR A 182 -7.49 1.35 -7.99
CA TYR A 182 -6.27 2.00 -8.45
C TYR A 182 -5.08 1.06 -8.25
N GLY A 183 -4.11 1.10 -9.13
CA GLY A 183 -2.93 0.27 -9.02
C GLY A 183 -1.84 0.67 -10.01
N LYS A 184 -0.69 -0.02 -9.93
CA LYS A 184 0.37 0.12 -10.91
C LYS A 184 0.24 -0.97 -11.97
N ASN A 185 0.45 -0.58 -13.23
CA ASN A 185 0.59 -1.54 -14.30
C ASN A 185 1.96 -2.24 -14.23
N PRO A 186 2.20 -3.32 -15.00
CA PRO A 186 3.50 -3.99 -15.04
C PRO A 186 4.67 -3.11 -15.47
N LYS A 187 4.42 -1.98 -16.14
CA LYS A 187 5.44 -0.98 -16.47
C LYS A 187 5.72 0.02 -15.32
N GLY A 188 5.06 -0.16 -14.17
CA GLY A 188 5.22 0.68 -13.00
C GLY A 188 4.47 2.01 -13.06
N ASN A 189 3.69 2.28 -14.11
CA ASN A 189 2.86 3.47 -14.22
C ASN A 189 1.62 3.33 -13.36
N GLU A 190 1.21 4.41 -12.73
CA GLU A 190 -0.05 4.47 -12.00
C GLU A 190 -1.22 4.51 -12.98
N VAL A 191 -2.21 3.68 -12.73
CA VAL A 191 -3.36 3.58 -13.61
C VAL A 191 -4.63 3.46 -12.79
N ILE A 192 -5.62 4.22 -13.19
CA ILE A 192 -6.98 4.02 -12.74
C ILE A 192 -7.52 2.81 -13.49
N ILE A 193 -7.74 1.72 -12.79
CA ILE A 193 -8.24 0.50 -13.41
C ILE A 193 -9.75 0.59 -13.63
N GLY A 194 -10.44 1.48 -12.92
CA GLY A 194 -11.90 1.66 -13.01
C GLY A 194 -12.67 0.41 -12.54
N ALA A 195 -13.95 0.58 -12.30
CA ALA A 195 -14.79 -0.44 -11.67
C ALA A 195 -15.39 -1.48 -12.65
N SER A 196 -14.98 -1.55 -13.91
CA SER A 196 -15.55 -2.56 -14.82
C SER A 196 -14.62 -3.77 -14.98
N ASN A 197 -15.21 -4.95 -14.87
CA ASN A 197 -14.52 -6.22 -15.09
C ASN A 197 -13.72 -6.22 -16.41
N GLN A 198 -14.30 -5.73 -17.50
CA GLN A 198 -13.64 -5.72 -18.81
C GLN A 198 -12.39 -4.85 -18.82
N LYS A 199 -12.42 -3.69 -18.16
CA LYS A 199 -11.24 -2.81 -18.04
C LYS A 199 -10.11 -3.46 -17.25
N LEU A 200 -10.42 -4.22 -16.21
CA LEU A 200 -9.44 -4.95 -15.43
C LEU A 200 -8.80 -6.07 -16.24
N LEU A 201 -9.59 -6.82 -17.02
CA LEU A 201 -9.10 -7.88 -17.88
C LEU A 201 -8.25 -7.32 -19.04
N ASP A 202 -8.71 -6.26 -19.70
CA ASP A 202 -7.97 -5.58 -20.77
C ASP A 202 -6.64 -5.00 -20.30
N PHE A 203 -6.60 -4.56 -19.06
CA PHE A 203 -5.40 -4.02 -18.43
C PHE A 203 -4.29 -5.08 -18.33
N TYR A 204 -4.62 -6.32 -17.95
CA TYR A 204 -3.64 -7.40 -17.85
C TYR A 204 -3.20 -7.90 -19.23
N SER A 205 -4.12 -8.01 -20.19
CA SER A 205 -3.81 -8.51 -21.53
C SER A 205 -2.89 -7.54 -22.32
N LYS A 206 -3.01 -6.24 -22.12
CA LYS A 206 -2.13 -5.23 -22.74
C LYS A 206 -0.71 -5.17 -22.17
N THR A 207 -0.46 -5.85 -21.09
CA THR A 207 0.83 -5.83 -20.41
C THR A 207 1.64 -7.10 -20.58
N SER A 208 1.03 -8.13 -21.21
CA SER A 208 1.65 -9.43 -21.49
C SER A 208 2.22 -9.53 -22.91
N SER A 209 2.26 -8.43 -23.64
CA SER A 209 2.82 -8.37 -25.03
C SER A 209 4.14 -7.59 -25.05
#